data_e416051bea2dba0684d509a47b5b39f6
#
_entry.id   e416051bea2dba0684d509a47b5b39f6
#
_cell.length_a   1.000
_cell.length_b   1.000
_cell.length_c   1.000
_cell.angle_alpha   90.00
_cell.angle_beta   90.00
_cell.angle_gamma   90.00
#
_symmetry.space_group_name_H-M   'P 1'
#
loop_
_entity.id
_entity.type
_entity.pdbx_description
1 polymer ?
#
loop_
_entity_poly.entity_id
_entity_poly.type
_entity_poly.pdbx_seq_one_letter_code
_entity_poly.pdbx_strand_id
1 'polypeptide(L)'
;MTQQLIIYALRNRIESGAVRCYYGDWIVVYRGREIARWDHHLNALVVRRCTKPTRTYQNYMNAFFKAFRVPVRVRYRNGFSLNGTHDLQTERIIRL
;
A
#
# COMPACT_ATOMS: atom_id res chain seq x y z
N MET A 1 -10.70 -8.68 -1.55
CA MET A 1 -11.13 -7.35 -1.03
C MET A 1 -11.08 -6.34 -2.16
N THR A 2 -12.07 -5.48 -2.30
CA THR A 2 -12.07 -4.46 -3.35
C THR A 2 -11.24 -3.24 -2.94
N GLN A 3 -10.81 -2.44 -3.93
CA GLN A 3 -10.11 -1.18 -3.63
C GLN A 3 -10.95 -0.25 -2.76
N GLN A 4 -12.24 -0.14 -3.05
CA GLN A 4 -13.15 0.73 -2.30
C GLN A 4 -13.25 0.36 -0.84
N LEU A 5 -13.28 -0.93 -0.51
CA LEU A 5 -13.30 -1.39 0.88
C LEU A 5 -12.00 -1.07 1.60
N ILE A 6 -10.86 -1.20 0.94
CA ILE A 6 -9.56 -0.83 1.51
C ILE A 6 -9.50 0.69 1.77
N ILE A 7 -9.92 1.50 0.79
CA ILE A 7 -9.94 2.95 0.93
C ILE A 7 -10.84 3.36 2.08
N TYR A 8 -12.03 2.80 2.16
CA TYR A 8 -12.99 3.07 3.24
C TYR A 8 -12.40 2.73 4.61
N ALA A 9 -11.83 1.52 4.74
CA ALA A 9 -11.27 1.06 6.00
C ALA A 9 -10.11 1.95 6.47
N LEU A 10 -9.21 2.32 5.56
CA LEU A 10 -8.08 3.19 5.90
C LEU A 10 -8.54 4.61 6.28
N ARG A 11 -9.46 5.18 5.51
CA ARG A 11 -9.96 6.55 5.78
C ARG A 11 -10.76 6.65 7.06
N ASN A 12 -11.46 5.59 7.43
CA ASN A 12 -12.30 5.56 8.64
C ASN A 12 -11.61 4.90 9.84
N ARG A 13 -10.35 4.49 9.68
CA ARG A 13 -9.58 3.83 10.74
C ARG A 13 -10.29 2.60 11.28
N ILE A 14 -10.69 1.70 10.38
CA ILE A 14 -11.40 0.47 10.70
C ILE A 14 -10.54 -0.70 10.23
N GLU A 15 -10.27 -1.65 11.14
CA GLU A 15 -9.66 -2.91 10.75
C GLU A 15 -10.67 -3.76 9.99
N SER A 16 -10.33 -4.16 8.78
CA SER A 16 -11.20 -4.95 7.93
C SER A 16 -10.38 -5.68 6.86
N GLY A 17 -10.55 -6.99 6.76
CA GLY A 17 -9.86 -7.77 5.76
C GLY A 17 -8.34 -7.57 5.78
N ALA A 18 -7.81 -6.99 4.71
CA ALA A 18 -6.37 -6.73 4.56
C ALA A 18 -5.88 -5.51 5.36
N VAL A 19 -6.78 -4.69 5.91
CA VAL A 19 -6.44 -3.47 6.63
C VAL A 19 -6.34 -3.75 8.12
N ARG A 20 -5.19 -3.45 8.71
CA ARG A 20 -4.91 -3.70 10.12
C ARG A 20 -4.30 -2.47 10.77
N CYS A 21 -4.53 -2.32 12.08
CA CYS A 21 -3.85 -1.32 12.90
C CYS A 21 -2.81 -2.02 13.77
N TYR A 22 -1.60 -1.50 13.75
CA TYR A 22 -0.50 -2.07 14.51
C TYR A 22 0.29 -0.95 15.20
N TYR A 23 0.14 -0.84 16.52
CA TYR A 23 0.78 0.21 17.34
C TYR A 23 0.57 1.64 16.80
N GLY A 24 -0.64 1.92 16.33
CA GLY A 24 -0.98 3.22 15.77
C GLY A 24 -0.69 3.39 14.28
N ASP A 25 0.06 2.50 13.69
CA ASP A 25 0.28 2.46 12.24
C ASP A 25 -0.86 1.71 11.55
N TRP A 26 -1.23 2.18 10.37
CA TRP A 26 -2.24 1.50 9.55
C TRP A 26 -1.56 0.80 8.40
N ILE A 27 -1.76 -0.51 8.33
CA ILE A 27 -1.07 -1.38 7.38
C ILE A 27 -2.04 -2.08 6.44
N VAL A 28 -1.54 -2.42 5.26
CA VAL A 28 -2.22 -3.31 4.33
C VAL A 28 -1.41 -4.60 4.23
N VAL A 29 -2.10 -5.72 4.41
CA VAL A 29 -1.49 -7.05 4.40
C VAL A 29 -1.91 -7.79 3.14
N TYR A 30 -0.96 -8.44 2.49
CA TYR A 30 -1.19 -9.28 1.34
C TYR A 30 -0.41 -10.58 1.50
N ARG A 31 -1.12 -11.71 1.43
CA ARG A 31 -0.53 -13.04 1.63
C ARG A 31 0.29 -13.15 2.91
N GLY A 32 -0.26 -12.63 4.02
CA GLY A 32 0.36 -12.70 5.32
C GLY A 32 1.55 -11.75 5.51
N ARG A 33 1.83 -10.86 4.56
CA ARG A 33 2.93 -9.89 4.65
C ARG A 33 2.42 -8.46 4.56
N GLU A 34 3.00 -7.60 5.34
CA GLU A 34 2.77 -6.16 5.22
C GLU A 34 3.38 -5.65 3.91
N ILE A 35 2.55 -5.06 3.07
CA ILE A 35 3.00 -4.46 1.80
C ILE A 35 3.01 -2.94 1.85
N ALA A 36 2.24 -2.34 2.74
CA ALA A 36 2.14 -0.89 2.86
C ALA A 36 1.84 -0.53 4.30
N ARG A 37 2.39 0.59 4.75
CA ARG A 37 2.21 1.10 6.10
C ARG A 37 2.13 2.61 6.08
N TRP A 38 1.16 3.19 6.78
CA TRP A 38 1.22 4.58 7.21
C TRP A 38 1.88 4.62 8.58
N ASP A 39 3.08 5.14 8.62
CA ASP A 39 3.85 5.30 9.84
C ASP A 39 3.50 6.66 10.45
N HIS A 40 2.79 6.63 11.58
CA HIS A 40 2.31 7.85 12.21
C HIS A 40 3.43 8.66 12.87
N HIS A 41 4.52 8.03 13.26
CA HIS A 41 5.68 8.73 13.82
C HIS A 41 6.43 9.51 12.75
N LEU A 42 6.63 8.90 11.58
CA LEU A 42 7.33 9.54 10.46
C LEU A 42 6.41 10.42 9.63
N ASN A 43 5.09 10.29 9.79
CA ASN A 43 4.09 10.85 8.89
C ASN A 43 4.45 10.54 7.43
N ALA A 44 4.64 9.28 7.16
CA ALA A 44 5.10 8.81 5.87
C ALA A 44 4.45 7.49 5.50
N LEU A 45 4.39 7.21 4.22
CA LEU A 45 3.96 5.92 3.69
C LEU A 45 5.20 5.07 3.42
N VAL A 46 5.21 3.86 3.96
CA VAL A 46 6.27 2.88 3.72
C VAL A 46 5.67 1.77 2.87
N VAL A 47 6.19 1.57 1.68
CA VAL A 47 5.68 0.57 0.75
C VAL A 47 6.75 -0.44 0.41
N ARG A 48 6.33 -1.69 0.25
CA ARG A 48 7.25 -2.82 0.04
C ARG A 48 6.91 -3.59 -1.20
N ARG A 49 7.94 -4.06 -1.88
CA ARG A 49 7.80 -4.92 -3.03
C ARG A 49 7.31 -6.30 -2.60
N CYS A 50 6.40 -6.87 -3.37
CA CYS A 50 6.00 -8.26 -3.26
C CYS A 50 6.89 -9.13 -4.17
N THR A 51 7.31 -10.30 -3.67
CA THR A 51 8.16 -11.21 -4.45
C THR A 51 7.43 -11.84 -5.63
N LYS A 52 6.11 -12.02 -5.50
CA LYS A 52 5.25 -12.53 -6.59
C LYS A 52 4.13 -11.53 -6.83
N PRO A 53 4.37 -10.54 -7.68
CA PRO A 53 3.39 -9.52 -7.97
C PRO A 53 2.20 -10.09 -8.73
N THR A 54 1.02 -9.69 -8.29
CA THR A 54 -0.23 -10.06 -8.92
C THR A 54 -1.06 -8.79 -9.14
N ARG A 55 -2.13 -8.93 -9.93
CA ARG A 55 -3.11 -7.84 -10.06
C ARG A 55 -3.70 -7.46 -8.69
N THR A 56 -3.92 -8.43 -7.81
CA THR A 56 -4.41 -8.16 -6.45
C THR A 56 -3.44 -7.30 -5.65
N TYR A 57 -2.16 -7.59 -5.69
CA TYR A 57 -1.14 -6.75 -5.06
C TYR A 57 -1.18 -5.33 -5.60
N GLN A 58 -1.22 -5.18 -6.92
CA GLN A 58 -1.32 -3.87 -7.58
C GLN A 58 -2.56 -3.11 -7.11
N ASN A 59 -3.70 -3.78 -7.05
CA ASN A 59 -4.96 -3.18 -6.61
C ASN A 59 -4.90 -2.73 -5.15
N TYR A 60 -4.32 -3.53 -4.27
CA TYR A 60 -4.18 -3.20 -2.85
C TYR A 60 -3.25 -2.00 -2.65
N MET A 61 -2.12 -1.97 -3.35
CA MET A 61 -1.19 -0.84 -3.27
C MET A 61 -1.83 0.45 -3.79
N ASN A 62 -2.52 0.38 -4.92
CA ASN A 62 -3.18 1.54 -5.50
C ASN A 62 -4.33 2.05 -4.61
N ALA A 63 -5.05 1.15 -3.95
CA ALA A 63 -6.06 1.53 -2.97
C ALA A 63 -5.43 2.26 -1.77
N PHE A 64 -4.29 1.78 -1.30
CA PHE A 64 -3.55 2.44 -0.21
C PHE A 64 -3.17 3.87 -0.58
N PHE A 65 -2.58 4.08 -1.76
CA PHE A 65 -2.22 5.43 -2.21
C PHE A 65 -3.44 6.33 -2.36
N LYS A 66 -4.54 5.81 -2.91
CA LYS A 66 -5.79 6.57 -3.03
C LYS A 66 -6.35 6.97 -1.68
N ALA A 67 -6.26 6.10 -0.68
CA ALA A 67 -6.75 6.39 0.67
C ALA A 67 -6.05 7.60 1.28
N PHE A 68 -4.76 7.76 1.03
CA PHE A 68 -3.95 8.88 1.52
C PHE A 68 -3.84 10.02 0.50
N ARG A 69 -4.56 9.93 -0.63
CA ARG A 69 -4.59 10.96 -1.68
C ARG A 69 -3.20 11.26 -2.26
N VAL A 70 -2.38 10.25 -2.33
CA VAL A 70 -1.04 10.35 -2.94
C VAL A 70 -1.14 10.00 -4.42
N PRO A 71 -0.65 10.85 -5.34
CA PRO A 71 -0.78 10.61 -6.78
C PRO A 71 0.27 9.64 -7.31
N VAL A 72 0.47 8.54 -6.60
CA VAL A 72 1.40 7.48 -6.95
C VAL A 72 0.59 6.26 -7.35
N ARG A 73 1.06 5.51 -8.35
CA ARG A 73 0.42 4.28 -8.79
C ARG A 73 1.46 3.20 -9.01
N VAL A 74 1.12 1.99 -8.60
CA VAL A 74 1.91 0.80 -8.88
C VAL A 74 1.37 0.17 -10.15
N ARG A 75 2.27 -0.16 -11.08
CA ARG A 75 1.95 -0.92 -12.28
C ARG A 75 2.91 -2.08 -12.41
N TYR A 76 2.39 -3.21 -12.85
CA TYR A 76 3.18 -4.36 -13.21
C TYR A 76 3.20 -4.52 -14.73
N ARG A 77 4.33 -4.19 -15.33
CA ARG A 77 4.56 -4.33 -16.78
C ARG A 77 6.06 -4.53 -16.96
N ASN A 78 6.49 -5.75 -17.18
CA ASN A 78 7.93 -6.10 -17.23
C ASN A 78 8.66 -5.74 -15.92
N GLY A 79 7.99 -5.92 -14.78
CA GLY A 79 8.46 -5.56 -13.45
C GLY A 79 7.58 -4.53 -12.78
N PHE A 80 7.86 -4.22 -11.51
CA PHE A 80 7.12 -3.21 -10.78
C PHE A 80 7.63 -1.83 -11.09
N SER A 81 6.71 -0.94 -11.38
CA SER A 81 7.02 0.47 -11.51
C SER A 81 6.15 1.28 -10.56
N LEU A 82 6.73 2.36 -10.04
CA LEU A 82 6.05 3.37 -9.27
C LEU A 82 6.01 4.62 -10.17
N ASN A 83 4.79 5.04 -10.59
CA ASN A 83 4.61 6.14 -11.54
C ASN A 83 5.39 5.97 -12.86
N GLY A 84 5.48 4.74 -13.36
CA GLY A 84 6.17 4.48 -14.61
C GLY A 84 7.69 4.33 -14.52
N THR A 85 8.28 4.49 -13.35
CA THR A 85 9.69 4.21 -13.11
C THR A 85 9.88 2.82 -12.50
N HIS A 86 10.91 2.09 -12.91
CA HIS A 86 11.19 0.73 -12.43
C HIS A 86 12.06 0.77 -11.17
N ASP A 87 11.63 1.53 -10.17
CA ASP A 87 12.43 1.78 -8.99
C ASP A 87 11.87 1.22 -7.68
N LEU A 88 10.79 0.45 -7.73
CA LEU A 88 10.28 -0.21 -6.54
C LEU A 88 11.14 -1.43 -6.23
N GLN A 89 12.18 -1.24 -5.44
CA GLN A 89 13.09 -2.30 -5.02
C GLN A 89 12.49 -3.08 -3.87
N THR A 90 13.09 -3.06 -2.68
CA THR A 90 12.56 -3.79 -1.52
C THR A 90 11.64 -2.94 -0.68
N GLU A 91 11.96 -1.67 -0.51
CA GLU A 91 11.19 -0.75 0.31
C GLU A 91 11.35 0.67 -0.21
N ARG A 92 10.29 1.46 -0.12
CA ARG A 92 10.32 2.88 -0.43
C ARG A 92 9.51 3.67 0.58
N ILE A 93 10.02 4.81 0.98
CA ILE A 93 9.36 5.74 1.90
C ILE A 93 8.88 6.94 1.12
N ILE A 94 7.60 7.25 1.25
CA ILE A 94 6.97 8.40 0.62
C ILE A 94 6.49 9.32 1.74
N ARG A 95 7.11 10.47 1.88
CA ARG A 95 6.72 11.44 2.91
C ARG A 95 5.47 12.19 2.50
N LEU A 96 4.60 12.38 3.45
CA LEU A 96 3.36 13.14 3.28
C LEU A 96 3.57 14.64 3.51
#